data_b3d49bcece6dce3ba7a3267be40dedc3
#
_entry.id   b3d49bcece6dce3ba7a3267be40dedc3
#
_cell.length_a   1.000
_cell.length_b   1.000
_cell.length_c   1.000
_cell.angle_alpha   90.00
_cell.angle_beta   90.00
_cell.angle_gamma   90.00
#
_symmetry.space_group_name_H-M   'P 1'
#
loop_
_entity.id
_entity.type
_entity.pdbx_description
1 polymer ?
#
loop_
_entity_poly.entity_id
_entity_poly.type
_entity_poly.pdbx_seq_one_letter_code
_entity_poly.pdbx_strand_id
1 'polypeptide(L)'
;MPLHLPHKLKTYQKNYNISYTEMFGINPKTEKNQIKTFPHHMLPSDLSGVINVCPGAGNCKRTCLHFAGNPAYMKGKNAKRLRQTIAFAADNSLYLETLFLAICRAIYKHQGETIAFRLNATSDIMWENLTFNLSPDVADFAQYKFGIKISAGKYDNILQVFLD
;
A
#
# COMPACT_ATOMS: atom_id res chain seq x y z
N MET A 1 -12.58 -11.62 23.57
CA MET A 1 -11.21 -12.02 23.17
C MET A 1 -10.64 -10.97 22.24
N PRO A 2 -9.36 -10.58 22.38
CA PRO A 2 -8.77 -9.65 21.42
C PRO A 2 -8.71 -10.30 20.04
N LEU A 3 -9.29 -9.64 19.05
CA LEU A 3 -9.24 -10.13 17.67
C LEU A 3 -7.81 -9.97 17.16
N HIS A 4 -7.21 -11.06 16.71
CA HIS A 4 -5.86 -11.06 16.15
C HIS A 4 -5.92 -10.87 14.64
N LEU A 5 -4.84 -10.34 14.05
CA LEU A 5 -4.69 -10.29 12.60
C LEU A 5 -4.95 -11.69 12.01
N PRO A 6 -5.81 -11.83 10.97
CA PRO A 6 -6.13 -13.11 10.37
C PRO A 6 -4.89 -13.93 10.02
N HIS A 7 -4.90 -15.23 10.35
CA HIS A 7 -3.71 -16.08 10.25
C HIS A 7 -3.10 -16.07 8.84
N LYS A 8 -3.93 -16.19 7.81
CA LYS A 8 -3.49 -16.16 6.40
C LYS A 8 -2.73 -14.88 6.08
N LEU A 9 -3.29 -13.73 6.49
CA LEU A 9 -2.68 -12.43 6.24
C LEU A 9 -1.41 -12.22 7.08
N LYS A 10 -1.40 -12.69 8.32
CA LYS A 10 -0.22 -12.67 9.20
C LYS A 10 0.93 -13.50 8.60
N THR A 11 0.64 -14.69 8.10
CA THR A 11 1.62 -15.57 7.45
C THR A 11 2.17 -14.92 6.18
N TYR A 12 1.29 -14.37 5.34
CA TYR A 12 1.69 -13.65 4.14
C TYR A 12 2.63 -12.48 4.46
N GLN A 13 2.25 -11.61 5.40
CA GLN A 13 3.08 -10.46 5.78
C GLN A 13 4.47 -10.91 6.31
N LYS A 14 4.51 -11.99 7.09
CA LYS A 14 5.76 -12.57 7.61
C LYS A 14 6.63 -13.10 6.47
N ASN A 15 6.07 -13.87 5.53
CA ASN A 15 6.81 -14.49 4.43
C ASN A 15 7.49 -13.46 3.52
N TYR A 16 6.85 -12.32 3.30
CA TYR A 16 7.38 -11.25 2.45
C TYR A 16 8.04 -10.12 3.24
N ASN A 17 8.11 -10.24 4.56
CA ASN A 17 8.66 -9.21 5.45
C ASN A 17 8.07 -7.83 5.15
N ILE A 18 6.74 -7.77 5.06
CA ILE A 18 5.94 -6.56 4.94
C ILE A 18 4.97 -6.47 6.13
N SER A 19 4.43 -5.28 6.38
CA SER A 19 3.42 -5.08 7.42
C SER A 19 2.47 -3.97 7.01
N TYR A 20 1.17 -4.14 7.30
CA TYR A 20 0.21 -3.06 7.11
C TYR A 20 0.57 -1.79 7.91
N THR A 21 1.39 -1.90 8.94
CA THR A 21 1.86 -0.75 9.73
C THR A 21 2.92 0.08 9.03
N GLU A 22 3.54 -0.47 7.97
CA GLU A 22 4.70 0.12 7.29
C GLU A 22 4.51 0.29 5.78
N MET A 23 3.29 0.07 5.25
CA MET A 23 3.03 0.16 3.80
C MET A 23 3.33 1.54 3.22
N PHE A 24 3.01 2.59 3.97
CA PHE A 24 3.22 3.97 3.53
C PHE A 24 4.57 4.53 3.96
N GLY A 25 5.09 5.44 3.14
CA GLY A 25 6.23 6.28 3.51
C GLY A 25 5.79 7.55 4.24
N ILE A 26 6.78 8.33 4.65
CA ILE A 26 6.62 9.68 5.19
C ILE A 26 7.07 10.66 4.10
N ASN A 27 6.32 11.73 3.86
CA ASN A 27 6.73 12.81 2.97
C ASN A 27 6.87 14.12 3.76
N PRO A 28 8.09 14.48 4.19
CA PRO A 28 8.33 15.68 4.99
C PRO A 28 7.91 16.98 4.29
N LYS A 29 7.88 16.99 2.95
CA LYS A 29 7.48 18.16 2.17
C LYS A 29 5.98 18.46 2.30
N THR A 30 5.16 17.45 2.55
CA THR A 30 3.71 17.63 2.70
C THR A 30 3.28 17.89 4.13
N GLU A 31 4.16 17.69 5.12
CA GLU A 31 3.87 18.02 6.53
C GLU A 31 3.66 19.54 6.74
N LYS A 32 4.18 20.38 5.83
CA LYS A 32 3.97 21.83 5.84
C LYS A 32 2.62 22.26 5.25
N ASN A 33 1.92 21.35 4.59
CA ASN A 33 0.62 21.60 4.01
C ASN A 33 -0.47 21.09 4.96
N GLN A 34 -1.68 21.65 4.85
CA GLN A 34 -2.84 21.22 5.63
C GLN A 34 -3.31 19.80 5.28
N ILE A 35 -2.74 19.17 4.25
CA ILE A 35 -3.08 17.82 3.79
C ILE A 35 -1.90 16.89 4.05
N LYS A 36 -2.09 15.91 4.91
CA LYS A 36 -1.11 14.88 5.20
C LYS A 36 -1.15 13.76 4.15
N THR A 37 -0.05 13.58 3.42
CA THR A 37 0.01 12.63 2.32
C THR A 37 0.75 11.36 2.69
N PHE A 38 0.15 10.21 2.41
CA PHE A 38 0.69 8.87 2.62
C PHE A 38 1.14 8.25 1.29
N PRO A 39 2.42 8.37 0.91
CA PRO A 39 2.92 7.79 -0.32
C PRO A 39 3.17 6.29 -0.17
N HIS A 40 2.67 5.51 -1.13
CA HIS A 40 2.96 4.10 -1.29
C HIS A 40 4.03 3.92 -2.38
N HIS A 41 5.10 3.21 -2.05
CA HIS A 41 6.25 3.06 -2.92
C HIS A 41 6.48 1.59 -3.29
N MET A 42 6.62 1.32 -4.57
CA MET A 42 7.16 0.08 -5.13
C MET A 42 8.49 0.33 -5.82
N LEU A 43 9.23 -0.72 -6.10
CA LEU A 43 10.44 -0.62 -6.93
C LEU A 43 10.02 -0.39 -8.38
N PRO A 44 10.37 0.74 -8.99
CA PRO A 44 9.79 1.16 -10.26
C PRO A 44 10.20 0.27 -11.44
N SER A 45 9.37 0.26 -12.47
CA SER A 45 9.59 -0.46 -13.72
C SER A 45 9.81 -1.97 -13.46
N ASP A 46 10.79 -2.57 -14.10
CA ASP A 46 11.18 -3.98 -14.02
C ASP A 46 12.37 -4.24 -13.07
N LEU A 47 12.74 -3.26 -12.25
CA LEU A 47 13.90 -3.35 -11.36
C LEU A 47 13.78 -4.47 -10.31
N SER A 48 12.56 -4.92 -10.01
CA SER A 48 12.34 -6.04 -9.09
C SER A 48 12.72 -7.40 -9.68
N GLY A 49 12.78 -7.52 -10.99
CA GLY A 49 12.99 -8.77 -11.72
C GLY A 49 11.79 -9.72 -11.73
N VAL A 50 10.67 -9.38 -11.07
CA VAL A 50 9.47 -10.25 -10.98
C VAL A 50 8.25 -9.69 -11.69
N ILE A 51 8.09 -8.37 -11.72
CA ILE A 51 6.98 -7.69 -12.40
C ILE A 51 7.41 -6.29 -12.82
N ASN A 52 6.85 -5.79 -13.92
CA ASN A 52 6.95 -4.39 -14.31
C ASN A 52 5.77 -3.61 -13.73
N VAL A 53 6.03 -2.76 -12.74
CA VAL A 53 5.02 -1.89 -12.10
C VAL A 53 4.85 -0.54 -12.78
N CYS A 54 5.56 -0.30 -13.89
CA CYS A 54 5.46 0.91 -14.70
C CYS A 54 5.39 0.54 -16.20
N PRO A 55 4.33 -0.15 -16.66
CA PRO A 55 4.26 -0.66 -18.03
C PRO A 55 4.31 0.45 -19.08
N GLY A 56 3.83 1.65 -18.77
CA GLY A 56 3.83 2.82 -19.65
C GLY A 56 5.05 3.74 -19.52
N ALA A 57 6.12 3.33 -18.81
CA ALA A 57 7.21 4.22 -18.42
C ALA A 57 7.98 4.86 -19.59
N GLY A 58 8.12 4.19 -20.76
CA GLY A 58 8.84 4.75 -21.88
C GLY A 58 10.19 5.38 -21.50
N ASN A 59 10.39 6.64 -21.88
CA ASN A 59 11.57 7.42 -21.51
C ASN A 59 11.64 7.78 -20.01
N CYS A 60 10.53 7.72 -19.27
CA CYS A 60 10.51 7.97 -17.83
C CYS A 60 11.43 7.00 -17.06
N LYS A 61 11.65 5.79 -17.58
CA LYS A 61 12.56 4.80 -17.00
C LYS A 61 13.99 5.36 -16.83
N ARG A 62 14.45 6.19 -17.78
CA ARG A 62 15.81 6.77 -17.78
C ARG A 62 15.98 7.92 -16.79
N THR A 63 14.90 8.68 -16.57
CA THR A 63 14.88 9.88 -15.72
C THR A 63 14.10 9.68 -14.42
N CYS A 64 13.88 8.43 -14.04
CA CYS A 64 13.04 8.10 -12.90
C CYS A 64 13.57 8.74 -11.61
N LEU A 65 12.67 9.35 -10.85
CA LEU A 65 12.96 9.94 -9.53
C LEU A 65 13.56 8.93 -8.53
N HIS A 66 13.42 7.63 -8.79
CA HIS A 66 14.06 6.58 -8.00
C HIS A 66 15.59 6.70 -8.01
N PHE A 67 16.17 7.17 -9.11
CA PHE A 67 17.61 7.34 -9.29
C PHE A 67 18.09 8.75 -8.97
N ALA A 68 17.20 9.68 -8.61
CA ALA A 68 17.52 11.07 -8.36
C ALA A 68 17.51 11.42 -6.87
N GLY A 69 18.46 12.27 -6.46
CA GLY A 69 18.54 12.83 -5.11
C GLY A 69 18.71 11.82 -3.99
N ASN A 70 18.24 12.14 -2.80
CA ASN A 70 18.32 11.29 -1.60
C ASN A 70 17.84 9.83 -1.76
N PRO A 71 16.78 9.53 -2.54
CA PRO A 71 16.34 8.14 -2.73
C PRO A 71 17.40 7.21 -3.31
N ALA A 72 18.32 7.73 -4.14
CA ALA A 72 19.38 6.92 -4.77
C ALA A 72 20.36 6.31 -3.74
N TYR A 73 20.56 6.98 -2.61
CA TYR A 73 21.53 6.57 -1.58
C TYR A 73 20.92 5.79 -0.41
N MET A 74 19.62 5.66 -0.35
CA MET A 74 18.93 5.03 0.78
C MET A 74 18.66 3.54 0.55
N LYS A 75 19.68 2.70 0.82
CA LYS A 75 19.59 1.23 0.67
C LYS A 75 18.37 0.59 1.36
N GLY A 76 18.02 1.03 2.56
CA GLY A 76 16.88 0.51 3.30
C GLY A 76 15.52 0.78 2.62
N LYS A 77 15.35 1.93 1.95
CA LYS A 77 14.14 2.25 1.18
C LYS A 77 13.98 1.33 -0.03
N ASN A 78 15.09 1.03 -0.72
CA ASN A 78 15.07 0.15 -1.88
C ASN A 78 14.72 -1.28 -1.49
N ALA A 79 15.25 -1.77 -0.38
CA ALA A 79 14.90 -3.08 0.16
C ALA A 79 13.39 -3.17 0.52
N LYS A 80 12.83 -2.13 1.13
CA LYS A 80 11.38 -2.06 1.42
C LYS A 80 10.56 -2.08 0.13
N ARG A 81 10.90 -1.24 -0.84
CA ARG A 81 10.21 -1.18 -2.14
C ARG A 81 10.25 -2.52 -2.87
N LEU A 82 11.41 -3.18 -2.85
CA LEU A 82 11.57 -4.51 -3.44
C LEU A 82 10.65 -5.53 -2.76
N ARG A 83 10.63 -5.60 -1.43
CA ARG A 83 9.74 -6.51 -0.69
C ARG A 83 8.26 -6.27 -1.02
N GLN A 84 7.83 -5.02 -1.05
CA GLN A 84 6.45 -4.66 -1.43
C GLN A 84 6.13 -5.10 -2.86
N THR A 85 7.04 -4.91 -3.81
CA THR A 85 6.85 -5.32 -5.20
C THR A 85 6.78 -6.84 -5.34
N ILE A 86 7.66 -7.58 -4.68
CA ILE A 86 7.65 -9.06 -4.67
C ILE A 86 6.37 -9.58 -4.04
N ALA A 87 5.96 -9.03 -2.90
CA ALA A 87 4.73 -9.42 -2.23
C ALA A 87 3.50 -9.20 -3.12
N PHE A 88 3.41 -8.04 -3.78
CA PHE A 88 2.33 -7.75 -4.72
C PHE A 88 2.29 -8.73 -5.89
N ALA A 89 3.43 -9.06 -6.47
CA ALA A 89 3.54 -10.01 -7.58
C ALA A 89 3.17 -11.44 -7.17
N ALA A 90 3.46 -11.82 -5.92
CA ALA A 90 3.21 -13.18 -5.42
C ALA A 90 1.72 -13.44 -5.12
N ASP A 91 1.02 -12.49 -4.51
CA ASP A 91 -0.42 -12.58 -4.22
C ASP A 91 -0.99 -11.16 -4.07
N ASN A 92 -1.54 -10.64 -5.16
CA ASN A 92 -2.11 -9.30 -5.17
C ASN A 92 -3.37 -9.18 -4.29
N SER A 93 -4.13 -10.26 -4.09
CA SER A 93 -5.32 -10.24 -3.23
C SER A 93 -4.93 -10.01 -1.77
N LEU A 94 -3.98 -10.78 -1.23
CA LEU A 94 -3.47 -10.59 0.12
C LEU A 94 -2.71 -9.27 0.28
N TYR A 95 -2.06 -8.82 -0.79
CA TYR A 95 -1.42 -7.51 -0.80
C TYR A 95 -2.44 -6.38 -0.65
N LEU A 96 -3.55 -6.45 -1.40
CA LEU A 96 -4.62 -5.47 -1.33
C LEU A 96 -5.31 -5.46 0.04
N GLU A 97 -5.51 -6.62 0.68
CA GLU A 97 -6.00 -6.68 2.06
C GLU A 97 -5.01 -6.05 3.06
N THR A 98 -3.70 -6.25 2.85
CA THR A 98 -2.66 -5.59 3.65
C THR A 98 -2.69 -4.08 3.47
N LEU A 99 -2.83 -3.60 2.23
CA LEU A 99 -2.94 -2.18 1.89
C LEU A 99 -4.22 -1.56 2.46
N PHE A 100 -5.35 -2.27 2.40
CA PHE A 100 -6.62 -1.88 3.01
C PHE A 100 -6.45 -1.62 4.52
N LEU A 101 -5.83 -2.55 5.24
CA LEU A 101 -5.57 -2.36 6.68
C LEU A 101 -4.61 -1.19 6.96
N ALA A 102 -3.66 -0.93 6.07
CA ALA A 102 -2.78 0.23 6.18
C ALA A 102 -3.54 1.56 6.02
N ILE A 103 -4.49 1.61 5.09
CA ILE A 103 -5.39 2.76 4.90
C ILE A 103 -6.27 2.95 6.14
N CYS A 104 -6.93 1.89 6.61
CA CYS A 104 -7.76 1.93 7.83
C CYS A 104 -6.96 2.44 9.04
N ARG A 105 -5.73 1.97 9.22
CA ARG A 105 -4.85 2.43 10.29
C ARG A 105 -4.50 3.91 10.16
N ALA A 106 -4.23 4.39 8.94
CA ALA A 106 -3.94 5.80 8.71
C ALA A 106 -5.15 6.68 9.03
N ILE A 107 -6.34 6.31 8.59
CA ILE A 107 -7.60 6.99 8.90
C ILE A 107 -7.81 7.05 10.43
N TYR A 108 -7.67 5.92 11.11
CA TYR A 108 -7.82 5.83 12.55
C TYR A 108 -6.84 6.72 13.33
N LYS A 109 -5.58 6.78 12.90
CA LYS A 109 -4.54 7.58 13.57
C LYS A 109 -4.66 9.08 13.32
N HIS A 110 -5.30 9.49 12.25
CA HIS A 110 -5.36 10.87 11.77
C HIS A 110 -6.81 11.39 11.69
N GLN A 111 -7.66 10.93 12.64
CA GLN A 111 -9.02 11.44 12.77
C GLN A 111 -9.01 12.97 12.99
N GLY A 112 -9.82 13.67 12.20
CA GLY A 112 -9.90 15.13 12.23
C GLY A 112 -8.85 15.85 11.38
N GLU A 113 -7.90 15.13 10.78
CA GLU A 113 -6.95 15.70 9.82
C GLU A 113 -7.40 15.41 8.38
N THR A 114 -7.07 16.32 7.45
CA THR A 114 -7.23 16.04 6.02
C THR A 114 -6.06 15.17 5.56
N ILE A 115 -6.36 13.95 5.13
CA ILE A 115 -5.37 12.98 4.67
C ILE A 115 -5.58 12.61 3.21
N ALA A 116 -4.49 12.29 2.51
CA ALA A 116 -4.51 11.83 1.13
C ALA A 116 -3.57 10.62 0.94
N PHE A 117 -3.97 9.67 0.11
CA PHE A 117 -3.16 8.51 -0.25
C PHE A 117 -2.65 8.65 -1.66
N ARG A 118 -1.33 8.55 -1.84
CA ARG A 118 -0.69 8.52 -3.15
C ARG A 118 -0.20 7.10 -3.42
N LEU A 119 -1.04 6.29 -4.07
CA LEU A 119 -0.75 4.87 -4.30
C LEU A 119 0.36 4.66 -5.34
N ASN A 120 0.49 5.55 -6.31
CA ASN A 120 1.53 5.53 -7.34
C ASN A 120 2.62 6.58 -7.05
N ALA A 121 3.34 6.43 -5.93
CA ALA A 121 4.46 7.34 -5.62
C ALA A 121 5.71 7.02 -6.46
N THR A 122 5.94 5.74 -6.79
CA THR A 122 7.05 5.26 -7.64
C THR A 122 6.66 4.10 -8.56
N SER A 123 5.36 3.96 -8.83
CA SER A 123 4.81 2.96 -9.74
C SER A 123 3.75 3.61 -10.65
N ASP A 124 3.24 2.85 -11.60
CA ASP A 124 2.18 3.27 -12.51
C ASP A 124 1.14 2.14 -12.64
N ILE A 125 0.75 1.60 -11.50
CA ILE A 125 -0.25 0.54 -11.40
C ILE A 125 -1.64 1.15 -11.57
N MET A 126 -2.46 0.54 -12.41
CA MET A 126 -3.87 0.90 -12.57
C MET A 126 -4.69 0.26 -11.45
N TRP A 127 -4.63 0.85 -10.26
CA TRP A 127 -5.32 0.37 -9.04
C TRP A 127 -6.83 0.25 -9.25
N GLU A 128 -7.40 1.10 -10.08
CA GLU A 128 -8.81 1.12 -10.47
C GLU A 128 -9.25 -0.14 -11.24
N ASN A 129 -8.31 -0.86 -11.87
CA ASN A 129 -8.57 -2.08 -12.62
C ASN A 129 -8.33 -3.36 -11.80
N LEU A 130 -7.88 -3.23 -10.55
CA LEU A 130 -7.61 -4.36 -9.68
C LEU A 130 -8.82 -4.67 -8.81
N THR A 131 -9.55 -5.74 -9.13
CA THR A 131 -10.63 -6.24 -8.28
C THR A 131 -10.13 -6.48 -6.87
N PHE A 132 -10.86 -5.98 -5.89
CA PHE A 132 -10.57 -6.16 -4.47
C PHE A 132 -11.59 -7.08 -3.81
N ASN A 133 -11.11 -8.16 -3.21
CA ASN A 133 -11.93 -9.05 -2.39
C ASN A 133 -11.55 -8.86 -0.92
N LEU A 134 -12.48 -8.30 -0.14
CA LEU A 134 -12.31 -8.14 1.30
C LEU A 134 -12.88 -9.36 2.01
N SER A 135 -12.01 -10.13 2.67
CA SER A 135 -12.45 -11.28 3.46
C SER A 135 -13.17 -10.85 4.75
N PRO A 136 -14.12 -11.68 5.26
CA PRO A 136 -14.81 -11.39 6.51
C PRO A 136 -13.86 -11.17 7.68
N ASP A 137 -12.86 -12.00 7.82
CA ASP A 137 -11.89 -11.94 8.93
C ASP A 137 -11.11 -10.62 8.94
N VAL A 138 -10.77 -10.07 7.76
CA VAL A 138 -10.06 -8.79 7.63
C VAL A 138 -11.01 -7.62 7.88
N ALA A 139 -12.26 -7.70 7.43
CA ALA A 139 -13.30 -6.71 7.72
C ALA A 139 -13.56 -6.61 9.23
N ASP A 140 -13.74 -7.76 9.90
CA ASP A 140 -13.95 -7.85 11.35
C ASP A 140 -12.75 -7.30 12.12
N PHE A 141 -11.54 -7.62 11.67
CA PHE A 141 -10.32 -7.07 12.27
C PHE A 141 -10.24 -5.55 12.12
N ALA A 142 -10.59 -5.00 10.95
CA ALA A 142 -10.60 -3.55 10.72
C ALA A 142 -11.62 -2.85 11.62
N GLN A 143 -12.82 -3.41 11.75
CA GLN A 143 -13.86 -2.89 12.64
C GLN A 143 -13.41 -2.93 14.10
N TYR A 144 -12.88 -4.06 14.56
CA TYR A 144 -12.42 -4.21 15.94
C TYR A 144 -11.24 -3.29 16.27
N LYS A 145 -10.24 -3.23 15.37
CA LYS A 145 -8.97 -2.55 15.64
C LYS A 145 -9.00 -1.05 15.39
N PHE A 146 -9.79 -0.63 14.41
CA PHE A 146 -9.81 0.76 13.93
C PHE A 146 -11.18 1.42 13.99
N GLY A 147 -12.23 0.68 14.36
CA GLY A 147 -13.60 1.20 14.39
C GLY A 147 -14.20 1.43 12.98
N ILE A 148 -13.55 0.93 11.92
CA ILE A 148 -13.97 1.13 10.54
C ILE A 148 -14.83 -0.05 10.11
N LYS A 149 -16.13 0.21 9.92
CA LYS A 149 -17.11 -0.81 9.53
C LYS A 149 -17.26 -0.82 8.01
N ILE A 150 -16.77 -1.87 7.37
CA ILE A 150 -16.90 -2.10 5.93
C ILE A 150 -17.35 -3.55 5.74
N SER A 151 -18.30 -3.77 4.83
CA SER A 151 -18.81 -5.11 4.55
C SER A 151 -17.79 -5.95 3.80
N ALA A 152 -17.61 -7.20 4.21
CA ALA A 152 -16.84 -8.17 3.44
C ALA A 152 -17.50 -8.41 2.08
N GLY A 153 -16.71 -8.61 1.04
CA GLY A 153 -17.25 -8.83 -0.31
C GLY A 153 -16.29 -8.46 -1.42
N LYS A 154 -16.81 -8.50 -2.63
CA LYS A 154 -16.08 -8.14 -3.84
C LYS A 154 -16.38 -6.69 -4.23
N TYR A 155 -15.34 -5.93 -4.46
CA TYR A 155 -15.37 -4.55 -4.92
C TYR A 155 -14.65 -4.44 -6.25
N ASP A 156 -15.04 -3.49 -7.10
CA ASP A 156 -14.38 -3.28 -8.39
C ASP A 156 -12.90 -2.92 -8.21
N ASN A 157 -12.61 -2.14 -7.16
CA ASN A 157 -11.23 -1.83 -6.77
C ASN A 157 -11.15 -1.41 -5.29
N ILE A 158 -9.92 -1.28 -4.76
CA ILE A 158 -9.69 -0.92 -3.36
C ILE A 158 -10.16 0.51 -3.01
N LEU A 159 -10.25 1.42 -3.99
CA LEU A 159 -10.66 2.81 -3.73
C LEU A 159 -12.16 2.89 -3.50
N GLN A 160 -12.95 2.05 -4.17
CA GLN A 160 -14.41 2.01 -4.04
C GLN A 160 -14.85 1.68 -2.61
N VAL A 161 -14.09 0.85 -1.91
CA VAL A 161 -14.38 0.44 -0.52
C VAL A 161 -14.57 1.61 0.45
N PHE A 162 -13.96 2.75 0.16
CA PHE A 162 -14.00 3.94 1.03
C PHE A 162 -14.91 5.05 0.49
N LEU A 163 -15.61 4.80 -0.62
CA LEU A 163 -16.54 5.76 -1.24
C LEU A 163 -18.01 5.47 -0.91
N ASP A 164 -18.33 4.23 -0.51
CA ASP A 164 -19.66 3.76 -0.08
C ASP A 164 -19.79 3.87 1.46
#